data_784777ad7754d56ede1ca3a9ca8eb7f6
#
_entry.id   784777ad7754d56ede1ca3a9ca8eb7f6
#
_cell.length_a   1.000
_cell.length_b   1.000
_cell.length_c   1.000
_cell.angle_alpha   90.00
_cell.angle_beta   90.00
_cell.angle_gamma   90.00
#
_symmetry.space_group_name_H-M   'P 1'
#
loop_
_entity.id
_entity.type
_entity.pdbx_description
1 polymer ?
#
loop_
_entity_poly.entity_id
_entity_poly.type
_entity_poly.pdbx_seq_one_letter_code
_entity_poly.pdbx_strand_id
1 'polypeptide(L)'
;MQRKQAQRELSPAQNIMATILQSIPKEADVTKIDYEGPRIAIYTKNPKYLMEHNEVISNMVNVIKKRIVVRTEESIRKNEEESRQILTQMLPKEAELGGTFFDTATGEMTVDVKRPWLLNNTDAFNMPELVSKTGWRIRIRKATARQSSTIQTINYNLKISSTERSKHLRQVGEQIFRPKLSEDAEVSLMTLGGFSQVGRSCMLLTTHESKILIDCGINPGAKNPIEAYPRLDWPNMTLDELDAVVISHAHLDHTGFLPALFKYGYKGTVYCTEPTLPMMNLIQLDAIKVAAAQGRVPMYSERDVKQVMKQTIPLSYGTVTDISPDIKLVFSNAGHILGSASCHFHIGNGNHNFVYTGDLKYGKSMLFESASWNFPRVETLLIESTYGAKEDIQSSREEVESIFIKSVNETLRNGGKVLIPIPAVGRAQELMMVIDQYMKQGQLMEAPVFTEGMISEATAIHESYPEYLARELRQKILETDDNPFDSEYFTNIEHSDAREEPLREGPSIIMATSGMLEGGPV
;
A
#
# COMPACT_ATOMS: atom_id res chain seq x y z
N MET A 1 61.61 -18.19 2.24
CA MET A 1 60.65 -17.25 1.62
C MET A 1 59.32 -17.97 1.39
N GLN A 2 58.46 -17.96 2.38
CA GLN A 2 57.09 -18.49 2.25
C GLN A 2 56.19 -17.30 1.87
N ARG A 3 55.59 -17.31 0.69
CA ARG A 3 54.56 -16.39 0.28
C ARG A 3 53.29 -16.73 1.10
N LYS A 4 52.94 -15.91 2.08
CA LYS A 4 51.59 -15.88 2.64
C LYS A 4 50.66 -15.43 1.49
N GLN A 5 49.82 -16.36 1.00
CA GLN A 5 48.65 -16.00 0.22
C GLN A 5 47.73 -15.18 1.12
N ALA A 6 47.61 -13.90 0.81
CA ALA A 6 46.59 -13.07 1.40
C ALA A 6 45.21 -13.67 0.98
N GLN A 7 44.51 -14.30 1.92
CA GLN A 7 43.12 -14.58 1.76
C GLN A 7 42.44 -13.23 1.52
N ARG A 8 41.89 -13.01 0.33
CA ARG A 8 40.98 -11.89 0.08
C ARG A 8 39.81 -12.06 1.04
N GLU A 9 39.72 -11.18 2.02
CA GLU A 9 38.49 -11.09 2.83
C GLU A 9 37.33 -10.84 1.88
N LEU A 10 36.34 -11.72 1.92
CA LEU A 10 35.10 -11.57 1.17
C LEU A 10 34.40 -10.29 1.62
N SER A 11 33.82 -9.52 0.71
CA SER A 11 32.97 -8.39 1.09
C SER A 11 31.82 -8.88 1.97
N PRO A 12 31.24 -8.04 2.86
CA PRO A 12 30.09 -8.43 3.69
C PRO A 12 28.94 -9.04 2.90
N ALA A 13 28.67 -8.53 1.70
CA ALA A 13 27.67 -9.08 0.79
C ALA A 13 28.03 -10.50 0.30
N GLN A 14 29.29 -10.73 -0.06
CA GLN A 14 29.80 -12.06 -0.43
C GLN A 14 29.79 -13.02 0.76
N ASN A 15 30.01 -12.51 1.96
CA ASN A 15 29.95 -13.29 3.20
C ASN A 15 28.51 -13.75 3.51
N ILE A 16 27.51 -12.89 3.34
CA ILE A 16 26.10 -13.26 3.54
C ILE A 16 25.68 -14.37 2.55
N MET A 17 25.98 -14.22 1.27
CA MET A 17 25.64 -15.24 0.28
C MET A 17 26.38 -16.56 0.49
N ALA A 18 27.66 -16.51 0.88
CA ALA A 18 28.43 -17.70 1.25
C ALA A 18 27.87 -18.41 2.49
N THR A 19 27.46 -17.65 3.51
CA THR A 19 26.82 -18.19 4.71
C THR A 19 25.52 -18.90 4.40
N ILE A 20 24.68 -18.30 3.53
CA ILE A 20 23.44 -18.93 3.09
C ILE A 20 23.73 -20.24 2.37
N LEU A 21 24.64 -20.24 1.37
CA LEU A 21 24.99 -21.44 0.60
C LEU A 21 25.51 -22.58 1.48
N GLN A 22 26.27 -22.28 2.54
CA GLN A 22 26.77 -23.28 3.50
C GLN A 22 25.68 -23.85 4.41
N SER A 23 24.61 -23.11 4.63
CA SER A 23 23.53 -23.48 5.56
C SER A 23 22.37 -24.20 4.88
N ILE A 24 22.34 -24.26 3.55
CA ILE A 24 21.25 -24.87 2.78
C ILE A 24 21.53 -26.35 2.54
N PRO A 25 20.60 -27.27 2.87
CA PRO A 25 20.68 -28.68 2.52
C PRO A 25 20.72 -28.88 0.99
N LYS A 26 21.44 -29.92 0.54
CA LYS A 26 21.57 -30.23 -0.89
C LYS A 26 20.23 -30.58 -1.54
N GLU A 27 19.32 -31.14 -0.77
CA GLU A 27 17.96 -31.52 -1.17
C GLU A 27 17.11 -30.31 -1.58
N ALA A 28 17.47 -29.11 -1.14
CA ALA A 28 16.83 -27.87 -1.56
C ALA A 28 17.12 -27.50 -3.02
N ASP A 29 18.11 -28.10 -3.68
CA ASP A 29 18.50 -27.88 -5.09
C ASP A 29 18.55 -26.39 -5.48
N VAL A 30 19.32 -25.61 -4.69
CA VAL A 30 19.47 -24.17 -4.89
C VAL A 30 20.41 -23.90 -6.05
N THR A 31 19.95 -23.10 -7.00
CA THR A 31 20.67 -22.78 -8.23
C THR A 31 21.30 -21.40 -8.21
N LYS A 32 20.67 -20.45 -7.52
CA LYS A 32 21.11 -19.05 -7.46
C LYS A 32 20.64 -18.38 -6.17
N ILE A 33 21.44 -17.44 -5.67
CA ILE A 33 21.04 -16.46 -4.66
C ILE A 33 21.25 -15.08 -5.26
N ASP A 34 20.25 -14.19 -5.13
CA ASP A 34 20.31 -12.85 -5.68
C ASP A 34 19.55 -11.86 -4.77
N TYR A 35 19.69 -10.58 -5.02
CA TYR A 35 18.93 -9.56 -4.33
C TYR A 35 17.60 -9.30 -5.02
N GLU A 36 16.55 -9.13 -4.21
CA GLU A 36 15.22 -8.72 -4.64
C GLU A 36 14.75 -7.53 -3.77
N GLY A 37 15.29 -6.35 -4.05
CA GLY A 37 15.11 -5.17 -3.20
C GLY A 37 15.63 -5.44 -1.78
N PRO A 38 14.83 -5.20 -0.74
CA PRO A 38 15.22 -5.40 0.65
C PRO A 38 15.24 -6.88 1.09
N ARG A 39 15.11 -7.81 0.16
CA ARG A 39 15.06 -9.27 0.42
C ARG A 39 16.19 -9.97 -0.31
N ILE A 40 16.60 -11.11 0.22
CA ILE A 40 17.51 -12.04 -0.43
C ILE A 40 16.68 -13.17 -1.02
N ALA A 41 16.70 -13.34 -2.32
CA ALA A 41 15.97 -14.36 -3.04
C ALA A 41 16.83 -15.61 -3.23
N ILE A 42 16.33 -16.77 -2.79
CA ILE A 42 16.93 -18.10 -2.99
C ILE A 42 16.15 -18.78 -4.11
N TYR A 43 16.80 -18.98 -5.26
CA TYR A 43 16.21 -19.68 -6.40
C TYR A 43 16.48 -21.16 -6.31
N THR A 44 15.43 -21.98 -6.39
CA THR A 44 15.50 -23.43 -6.23
C THR A 44 14.70 -24.17 -7.31
N LYS A 45 15.16 -25.37 -7.66
CA LYS A 45 14.37 -26.32 -8.46
C LYS A 45 13.43 -27.19 -7.61
N ASN A 46 13.62 -27.16 -6.28
CA ASN A 46 12.78 -27.92 -5.34
C ASN A 46 12.12 -27.00 -4.29
N PRO A 47 11.19 -26.10 -4.71
CA PRO A 47 10.54 -25.16 -3.78
C PRO A 47 9.71 -25.87 -2.72
N LYS A 48 9.16 -27.04 -3.01
CA LYS A 48 8.36 -27.85 -2.08
C LYS A 48 9.18 -28.21 -0.84
N TYR A 49 10.43 -28.64 -1.01
CA TYR A 49 11.31 -28.98 0.10
C TYR A 49 11.46 -27.81 1.09
N LEU A 50 11.76 -26.61 0.60
CA LEU A 50 11.93 -25.44 1.47
C LEU A 50 10.62 -24.95 2.10
N MET A 51 9.47 -25.24 1.50
CA MET A 51 8.15 -24.95 2.08
C MET A 51 7.76 -25.94 3.19
N GLU A 52 8.12 -27.20 3.04
CA GLU A 52 7.87 -28.25 4.03
C GLU A 52 8.88 -28.19 5.20
N HIS A 53 10.08 -27.60 4.99
CA HIS A 53 11.16 -27.45 5.97
C HIS A 53 11.41 -25.98 6.29
N ASN A 54 10.37 -25.29 6.77
CA ASN A 54 10.43 -23.85 7.08
C ASN A 54 11.51 -23.49 8.14
N GLU A 55 11.90 -24.46 8.97
CA GLU A 55 12.99 -24.30 9.96
C GLU A 55 14.33 -23.95 9.29
N VAL A 56 14.60 -24.46 8.07
CA VAL A 56 15.82 -24.14 7.33
C VAL A 56 15.90 -22.64 7.04
N ILE A 57 14.82 -22.07 6.51
CA ILE A 57 14.75 -20.63 6.23
C ILE A 57 14.78 -19.81 7.53
N SER A 58 14.03 -20.25 8.55
CA SER A 58 13.97 -19.54 9.84
C SER A 58 15.35 -19.49 10.52
N ASN A 59 16.10 -20.58 10.49
CA ASN A 59 17.45 -20.64 11.02
C ASN A 59 18.40 -19.70 10.28
N MET A 60 18.34 -19.66 8.94
CA MET A 60 19.13 -18.74 8.13
C MET A 60 18.81 -17.28 8.46
N VAL A 61 17.50 -16.92 8.52
CA VAL A 61 17.06 -15.55 8.88
C VAL A 61 17.59 -15.18 10.27
N ASN A 62 17.56 -16.12 11.24
CA ASN A 62 18.07 -15.89 12.59
C ASN A 62 19.58 -15.62 12.61
N VAL A 63 20.35 -16.25 11.75
CA VAL A 63 21.81 -16.06 11.65
C VAL A 63 22.14 -14.74 10.94
N ILE A 64 21.59 -14.53 9.75
CA ILE A 64 21.96 -13.39 8.91
C ILE A 64 21.20 -12.10 9.25
N LYS A 65 20.08 -12.20 10.01
CA LYS A 65 19.20 -11.08 10.37
C LYS A 65 18.70 -10.27 9.17
N LYS A 66 18.51 -10.95 8.03
CA LYS A 66 17.97 -10.39 6.78
C LYS A 66 16.78 -11.20 6.30
N ARG A 67 15.89 -10.57 5.54
CA ARG A 67 14.71 -11.24 4.99
C ARG A 67 15.09 -12.11 3.81
N ILE A 68 14.63 -13.35 3.84
CA ILE A 68 14.80 -14.33 2.77
C ILE A 68 13.46 -14.60 2.12
N VAL A 69 13.46 -14.74 0.80
CA VAL A 69 12.31 -15.23 0.02
C VAL A 69 12.77 -16.42 -0.84
N VAL A 70 11.92 -17.44 -0.90
CA VAL A 70 12.15 -18.60 -1.78
C VAL A 70 11.48 -18.31 -3.13
N ARG A 71 12.23 -18.51 -4.20
CA ARG A 71 11.78 -18.39 -5.58
C ARG A 71 12.04 -19.67 -6.33
N THR A 72 11.15 -20.05 -7.20
CA THR A 72 11.40 -21.15 -8.12
C THR A 72 12.26 -20.66 -9.28
N GLU A 73 13.20 -21.48 -9.72
CA GLU A 73 14.02 -21.18 -10.88
C GLU A 73 13.14 -21.01 -12.13
N GLU A 74 13.46 -20.04 -12.97
CA GLU A 74 12.64 -19.66 -14.12
C GLU A 74 12.49 -20.84 -15.11
N SER A 75 13.53 -21.65 -15.28
CA SER A 75 13.54 -22.79 -16.23
C SER A 75 12.49 -23.88 -15.95
N ILE A 76 12.01 -23.98 -14.70
CA ILE A 76 11.00 -24.96 -14.32
C ILE A 76 9.61 -24.35 -14.10
N ARG A 77 9.48 -23.03 -14.22
CA ARG A 77 8.16 -22.38 -14.13
C ARG A 77 7.34 -22.74 -15.36
N LYS A 78 6.11 -23.15 -15.13
CA LYS A 78 5.13 -23.36 -16.20
C LYS A 78 4.69 -22.01 -16.76
N ASN A 79 4.30 -22.01 -18.05
CA ASN A 79 3.68 -20.82 -18.63
C ASN A 79 2.34 -20.50 -17.95
N GLU A 80 1.81 -19.30 -18.19
CA GLU A 80 0.60 -18.82 -17.53
C GLU A 80 -0.62 -19.71 -17.80
N GLU A 81 -0.78 -20.21 -19.03
CA GLU A 81 -1.93 -21.03 -19.42
C GLU A 81 -1.89 -22.40 -18.74
N GLU A 82 -0.76 -23.08 -18.77
CA GLU A 82 -0.57 -24.35 -18.07
C GLU A 82 -0.77 -24.17 -16.55
N SER A 83 -0.27 -23.06 -15.99
CA SER A 83 -0.42 -22.78 -14.58
C SER A 83 -1.88 -22.54 -14.17
N ARG A 84 -2.67 -21.85 -15.00
CA ARG A 84 -4.11 -21.70 -14.79
C ARG A 84 -4.86 -23.02 -14.84
N GLN A 85 -4.50 -23.89 -15.79
CA GLN A 85 -5.11 -25.22 -15.91
C GLN A 85 -4.83 -26.07 -14.66
N ILE A 86 -3.58 -26.10 -14.19
CA ILE A 86 -3.20 -26.81 -12.96
C ILE A 86 -3.96 -26.23 -11.76
N LEU A 87 -4.00 -24.90 -11.63
CA LEU A 87 -4.73 -24.21 -10.57
C LEU A 87 -6.20 -24.61 -10.57
N THR A 88 -6.87 -24.56 -11.73
CA THR A 88 -8.30 -24.89 -11.86
C THR A 88 -8.59 -26.36 -11.49
N GLN A 89 -7.65 -27.26 -11.76
CA GLN A 89 -7.79 -28.67 -11.38
C GLN A 89 -7.59 -28.92 -9.88
N MET A 90 -6.74 -28.12 -9.22
CA MET A 90 -6.40 -28.30 -7.81
C MET A 90 -7.27 -27.47 -6.87
N LEU A 91 -7.89 -26.37 -7.37
CA LEU A 91 -8.74 -25.51 -6.57
C LEU A 91 -10.11 -26.19 -6.34
N PRO A 92 -10.61 -26.24 -5.08
CA PRO A 92 -11.99 -26.67 -4.83
C PRO A 92 -12.97 -25.82 -5.65
N LYS A 93 -13.91 -26.44 -6.34
CA LYS A 93 -14.88 -25.74 -7.22
C LYS A 93 -15.71 -24.71 -6.45
N GLU A 94 -16.03 -25.02 -5.22
CA GLU A 94 -16.80 -24.19 -4.31
C GLU A 94 -16.05 -22.90 -3.91
N ALA A 95 -14.72 -22.88 -4.04
CA ALA A 95 -13.90 -21.71 -3.76
C ALA A 95 -14.07 -20.60 -4.81
N GLU A 96 -14.50 -20.95 -6.03
CA GLU A 96 -14.76 -20.07 -7.18
C GLU A 96 -13.58 -19.17 -7.54
N LEU A 97 -12.85 -19.55 -8.59
CA LEU A 97 -11.74 -18.77 -9.14
C LEU A 97 -12.27 -17.45 -9.76
N GLY A 98 -11.80 -16.31 -9.29
CA GLY A 98 -12.14 -14.99 -9.82
C GLY A 98 -11.16 -14.49 -10.89
N GLY A 99 -9.86 -14.67 -10.66
CA GLY A 99 -8.83 -14.22 -11.58
C GLY A 99 -7.42 -14.64 -11.18
N THR A 100 -6.46 -14.38 -12.07
CA THR A 100 -5.03 -14.64 -11.79
C THR A 100 -4.17 -13.51 -12.36
N PHE A 101 -3.15 -13.13 -11.60
CA PHE A 101 -2.11 -12.22 -12.05
C PHE A 101 -0.73 -12.85 -11.85
N PHE A 102 0.12 -12.78 -12.88
CA PHE A 102 1.48 -13.33 -12.88
C PHE A 102 2.50 -12.19 -12.87
N ASP A 103 3.22 -12.05 -11.77
CA ASP A 103 4.37 -11.15 -11.68
C ASP A 103 5.66 -11.91 -12.01
N THR A 104 6.09 -11.81 -13.25
CA THR A 104 7.30 -12.49 -13.74
C THR A 104 8.58 -11.94 -13.12
N ALA A 105 8.59 -10.68 -12.66
CA ALA A 105 9.76 -10.09 -12.01
C ALA A 105 10.12 -10.78 -10.68
N THR A 106 9.10 -11.22 -9.95
CA THR A 106 9.25 -11.88 -8.64
C THR A 106 8.92 -13.37 -8.66
N GLY A 107 8.35 -13.87 -9.77
CA GLY A 107 7.88 -15.27 -9.85
C GLY A 107 6.68 -15.55 -8.93
N GLU A 108 5.82 -14.57 -8.72
CA GLU A 108 4.60 -14.69 -7.93
C GLU A 108 3.35 -14.77 -8.81
N MET A 109 2.42 -15.65 -8.45
CA MET A 109 1.08 -15.72 -9.01
C MET A 109 0.07 -15.33 -7.94
N THR A 110 -0.61 -14.21 -8.14
CA THR A 110 -1.77 -13.84 -7.32
C THR A 110 -3.01 -14.53 -7.88
N VAL A 111 -3.78 -15.15 -7.00
CA VAL A 111 -5.00 -15.89 -7.32
C VAL A 111 -6.15 -15.26 -6.55
N ASP A 112 -7.09 -14.67 -7.28
CA ASP A 112 -8.31 -14.11 -6.71
C ASP A 112 -9.36 -15.22 -6.58
N VAL A 113 -9.87 -15.44 -5.38
CA VAL A 113 -10.82 -16.52 -5.04
C VAL A 113 -12.00 -15.93 -4.27
N LYS A 114 -13.23 -16.29 -4.62
CA LYS A 114 -14.41 -15.75 -3.94
C LYS A 114 -14.51 -16.23 -2.49
N ARG A 115 -14.18 -17.49 -2.22
CA ARG A 115 -14.27 -18.11 -0.89
C ARG A 115 -12.92 -18.61 -0.42
N PRO A 116 -11.96 -17.71 -0.08
CA PRO A 116 -10.59 -18.11 0.27
C PRO A 116 -10.52 -18.94 1.57
N TRP A 117 -11.50 -18.86 2.46
CA TRP A 117 -11.54 -19.67 3.69
C TRP A 117 -11.64 -21.18 3.41
N LEU A 118 -12.18 -21.60 2.26
CA LEU A 118 -12.22 -23.01 1.86
C LEU A 118 -10.83 -23.59 1.57
N LEU A 119 -9.84 -22.74 1.33
CA LEU A 119 -8.46 -23.14 1.07
C LEU A 119 -7.63 -23.37 2.34
N ASN A 120 -8.18 -23.05 3.50
CA ASN A 120 -7.52 -23.30 4.79
C ASN A 120 -7.61 -24.78 5.21
N ASN A 121 -8.45 -25.57 4.54
CA ASN A 121 -8.54 -27.00 4.77
C ASN A 121 -7.45 -27.72 3.95
N THR A 122 -6.42 -28.21 4.63
CA THR A 122 -5.26 -28.89 4.04
C THR A 122 -5.61 -30.19 3.30
N ASP A 123 -6.73 -30.83 3.64
CA ASP A 123 -7.18 -32.05 2.97
C ASP A 123 -7.79 -31.73 1.59
N ALA A 124 -8.36 -30.54 1.43
CA ALA A 124 -9.00 -30.12 0.19
C ALA A 124 -8.04 -29.35 -0.75
N PHE A 125 -6.96 -28.74 -0.21
CA PHE A 125 -6.05 -27.91 -0.99
C PHE A 125 -4.62 -27.97 -0.47
N ASN A 126 -3.68 -28.36 -1.33
CA ASN A 126 -2.26 -28.50 -1.01
C ASN A 126 -1.42 -27.41 -1.69
N MET A 127 -1.11 -26.35 -0.97
CA MET A 127 -0.31 -25.23 -1.46
C MET A 127 1.11 -25.62 -1.90
N PRO A 128 1.92 -26.38 -1.11
CA PRO A 128 3.25 -26.84 -1.55
C PRO A 128 3.23 -27.63 -2.85
N GLU A 129 2.21 -28.44 -3.07
CA GLU A 129 2.07 -29.22 -4.30
C GLU A 129 1.73 -28.32 -5.49
N LEU A 130 0.84 -27.32 -5.31
CA LEU A 130 0.51 -26.35 -6.35
C LEU A 130 1.74 -25.54 -6.76
N VAL A 131 2.54 -25.07 -5.80
CA VAL A 131 3.81 -24.38 -6.07
C VAL A 131 4.79 -25.30 -6.82
N SER A 132 4.90 -26.57 -6.42
CA SER A 132 5.77 -27.54 -7.08
C SER A 132 5.35 -27.82 -8.53
N LYS A 133 4.04 -27.94 -8.81
CA LYS A 133 3.51 -28.23 -10.14
C LYS A 133 3.58 -27.03 -11.09
N THR A 134 3.39 -25.81 -10.58
CA THR A 134 3.35 -24.60 -11.40
C THR A 134 4.70 -23.88 -11.49
N GLY A 135 5.52 -24.02 -10.46
CA GLY A 135 6.75 -23.26 -10.29
C GLY A 135 6.52 -21.79 -9.91
N TRP A 136 5.31 -21.38 -9.57
CA TRP A 136 4.99 -20.04 -9.14
C TRP A 136 4.76 -19.99 -7.63
N ARG A 137 5.26 -18.95 -6.98
CA ARG A 137 4.87 -18.64 -5.60
C ARG A 137 3.44 -18.13 -5.60
N ILE A 138 2.55 -18.79 -4.87
CA ILE A 138 1.12 -18.49 -4.87
C ILE A 138 0.79 -17.49 -3.75
N ARG A 139 0.02 -16.46 -4.09
CA ARG A 139 -0.62 -15.55 -3.15
C ARG A 139 -2.14 -15.59 -3.37
N ILE A 140 -2.88 -16.07 -2.39
CA ILE A 140 -4.35 -16.06 -2.43
C ILE A 140 -4.86 -14.70 -1.99
N ARG A 141 -5.86 -14.19 -2.69
CA ARG A 141 -6.55 -12.95 -2.39
C ARG A 141 -8.06 -13.15 -2.54
N LYS A 142 -8.86 -12.44 -1.75
CA LYS A 142 -10.33 -12.41 -1.93
C LYS A 142 -10.66 -11.76 -3.28
N ALA A 143 -11.45 -12.44 -4.09
CA ALA A 143 -12.05 -11.84 -5.27
C ALA A 143 -13.13 -10.84 -4.83
N THR A 144 -13.09 -9.64 -5.40
CA THR A 144 -14.04 -8.58 -5.12
C THR A 144 -15.25 -8.66 -6.05
N ALA A 145 -16.42 -8.21 -5.58
CA ALA A 145 -17.61 -8.08 -6.42
C ALA A 145 -17.37 -7.04 -7.53
N ARG A 146 -16.69 -5.93 -7.18
CA ARG A 146 -16.26 -4.89 -8.11
C ARG A 146 -14.78 -5.04 -8.39
N GLN A 147 -14.42 -5.12 -9.66
CA GLN A 147 -13.02 -5.16 -10.06
C GLN A 147 -12.46 -3.75 -10.19
N SER A 148 -11.38 -3.46 -9.48
CA SER A 148 -10.67 -2.18 -9.59
C SER A 148 -9.92 -2.10 -10.93
N SER A 149 -10.27 -1.11 -11.73
CA SER A 149 -9.57 -0.78 -12.99
C SER A 149 -8.15 -0.29 -12.74
N THR A 150 -7.93 0.39 -11.62
CA THR A 150 -6.63 0.86 -11.17
C THR A 150 -5.69 -0.32 -10.88
N ILE A 151 -6.17 -1.32 -10.11
CA ILE A 151 -5.37 -2.52 -9.80
C ILE A 151 -5.07 -3.31 -11.08
N GLN A 152 -6.03 -3.45 -11.99
CA GLN A 152 -5.81 -4.11 -13.28
C GLN A 152 -4.74 -3.39 -14.11
N THR A 153 -4.81 -2.06 -14.18
CA THR A 153 -3.84 -1.23 -14.89
C THR A 153 -2.44 -1.34 -14.26
N ILE A 154 -2.35 -1.34 -12.94
CA ILE A 154 -1.09 -1.56 -12.21
C ILE A 154 -0.53 -2.94 -12.57
N ASN A 155 -1.31 -4.00 -12.44
CA ASN A 155 -0.90 -5.36 -12.75
C ASN A 155 -0.38 -5.49 -14.19
N TYR A 156 -1.09 -4.92 -15.15
CA TYR A 156 -0.65 -4.90 -16.55
C TYR A 156 0.70 -4.19 -16.72
N ASN A 157 0.86 -3.00 -16.15
CA ASN A 157 2.10 -2.23 -16.25
C ASN A 157 3.27 -2.92 -15.54
N LEU A 158 3.04 -3.54 -14.37
CA LEU A 158 4.05 -4.32 -13.65
C LEU A 158 4.53 -5.53 -14.48
N LYS A 159 3.60 -6.20 -15.17
CA LYS A 159 3.90 -7.34 -16.04
C LYS A 159 4.78 -6.95 -17.22
N ILE A 160 4.39 -5.93 -17.99
CA ILE A 160 5.16 -5.49 -19.16
C ILE A 160 6.52 -4.86 -18.81
N SER A 161 6.71 -4.42 -17.57
CA SER A 161 7.94 -3.83 -17.07
C SER A 161 8.80 -4.80 -16.24
N SER A 162 8.52 -6.09 -16.29
CA SER A 162 9.13 -7.10 -15.41
C SER A 162 10.67 -7.11 -15.47
N THR A 163 11.25 -7.04 -16.65
CA THR A 163 12.73 -7.01 -16.83
C THR A 163 13.35 -5.76 -16.22
N GLU A 164 12.74 -4.59 -16.44
CA GLU A 164 13.18 -3.33 -15.85
C GLU A 164 13.11 -3.36 -14.32
N ARG A 165 11.98 -3.89 -13.79
CA ARG A 165 11.75 -4.05 -12.36
C ARG A 165 12.72 -5.03 -11.70
N SER A 166 12.98 -6.18 -12.32
CA SER A 166 13.97 -7.16 -11.81
C SER A 166 15.36 -6.53 -11.69
N LYS A 167 15.76 -5.75 -12.70
CA LYS A 167 17.03 -5.02 -12.66
C LYS A 167 17.05 -3.98 -11.54
N HIS A 168 15.97 -3.20 -11.41
CA HIS A 168 15.83 -2.20 -10.34
C HIS A 168 15.89 -2.87 -8.95
N LEU A 169 15.13 -3.94 -8.72
CA LEU A 169 15.12 -4.66 -7.44
C LEU A 169 16.51 -5.19 -7.07
N ARG A 170 17.26 -5.68 -8.05
CA ARG A 170 18.64 -6.12 -7.82
C ARG A 170 19.54 -4.95 -7.41
N GLN A 171 19.50 -3.83 -8.13
CA GLN A 171 20.28 -2.63 -7.82
C GLN A 171 19.98 -2.09 -6.42
N VAL A 172 18.70 -2.05 -6.05
CA VAL A 172 18.26 -1.65 -4.71
C VAL A 172 18.86 -2.55 -3.64
N GLY A 173 18.82 -3.88 -3.84
CA GLY A 173 19.45 -4.81 -2.91
C GLY A 173 20.96 -4.64 -2.80
N GLU A 174 21.65 -4.42 -3.92
CA GLU A 174 23.09 -4.12 -3.92
C GLU A 174 23.41 -2.85 -3.11
N GLN A 175 22.55 -1.83 -3.16
CA GLN A 175 22.70 -0.60 -2.37
C GLN A 175 22.42 -0.83 -0.88
N ILE A 176 21.32 -1.51 -0.55
CA ILE A 176 20.92 -1.79 0.85
C ILE A 176 21.96 -2.66 1.58
N PHE A 177 22.49 -3.68 0.90
CA PHE A 177 23.37 -4.68 1.52
C PHE A 177 24.86 -4.39 1.29
N ARG A 178 25.22 -3.18 0.83
CA ARG A 178 26.62 -2.75 0.78
C ARG A 178 27.22 -2.65 2.18
N PRO A 179 28.56 -2.73 2.30
CA PRO A 179 29.21 -2.43 3.58
C PRO A 179 28.89 -1.01 4.03
N LYS A 180 28.71 -0.83 5.33
CA LYS A 180 28.64 0.51 5.93
C LYS A 180 29.99 1.19 5.81
N LEU A 181 29.99 2.50 5.59
CA LEU A 181 31.20 3.33 5.49
C LEU A 181 31.57 3.93 6.85
N SER A 182 30.58 4.11 7.74
CA SER A 182 30.76 4.66 9.08
C SER A 182 29.93 3.89 10.10
N GLU A 183 30.45 3.79 11.33
CA GLU A 183 29.69 3.31 12.50
C GLU A 183 29.04 4.47 13.27
N ASP A 184 29.34 5.73 12.89
CA ASP A 184 28.75 6.90 13.52
C ASP A 184 27.27 7.02 13.13
N ALA A 185 26.45 7.36 14.12
CA ALA A 185 25.01 7.45 13.97
C ALA A 185 24.51 8.87 14.24
N GLU A 186 25.15 9.86 13.64
CA GLU A 186 24.55 11.20 13.63
C GLU A 186 23.28 11.15 12.78
N VAL A 187 22.17 11.61 13.39
CA VAL A 187 20.86 11.64 12.73
C VAL A 187 20.37 13.07 12.68
N SER A 188 20.02 13.53 11.50
CA SER A 188 19.39 14.83 11.31
C SER A 188 18.06 14.70 10.56
N LEU A 189 17.11 15.58 10.91
CA LEU A 189 15.82 15.69 10.25
C LEU A 189 15.63 17.11 9.77
N MET A 190 15.50 17.30 8.45
CA MET A 190 15.20 18.59 7.85
C MET A 190 13.73 18.62 7.41
N THR A 191 13.01 19.64 7.87
CA THR A 191 11.61 19.84 7.51
C THR A 191 11.50 20.65 6.22
N LEU A 192 10.89 20.08 5.19
CA LEU A 192 10.78 20.67 3.86
C LEU A 192 9.36 21.16 3.55
N GLY A 193 8.38 20.80 4.39
CA GLY A 193 6.99 21.21 4.30
C GLY A 193 6.12 20.52 5.35
N GLY A 194 4.85 20.95 5.50
CA GLY A 194 3.90 20.34 6.42
C GLY A 194 3.98 20.85 7.88
N PHE A 195 4.87 21.77 8.20
CA PHE A 195 5.04 22.31 9.56
C PHE A 195 4.30 23.63 9.72
N SER A 196 3.50 23.73 10.80
CA SER A 196 2.61 24.89 11.08
C SER A 196 1.61 25.18 9.93
N GLN A 197 1.27 24.17 9.16
CA GLN A 197 0.32 24.25 8.05
C GLN A 197 -0.21 22.87 7.70
N VAL A 198 -1.35 22.80 7.01
CA VAL A 198 -1.85 21.59 6.35
C VAL A 198 -1.34 21.56 4.92
N GLY A 199 -0.88 20.41 4.48
CA GLY A 199 -0.40 20.17 3.10
C GLY A 199 1.11 20.21 2.94
N ARG A 200 1.57 19.72 1.78
CA ARG A 200 2.97 19.56 1.36
C ARG A 200 3.88 18.86 2.37
N SER A 201 3.38 17.84 3.05
CA SER A 201 4.18 17.08 4.01
C SER A 201 5.42 16.52 3.34
N CYS A 202 6.61 16.87 3.87
CA CYS A 202 7.87 16.43 3.32
C CYS A 202 9.01 16.67 4.32
N MET A 203 9.83 15.64 4.56
CA MET A 203 10.97 15.71 5.47
C MET A 203 12.13 14.91 4.90
N LEU A 204 13.35 15.35 5.17
CA LEU A 204 14.58 14.65 4.83
C LEU A 204 15.24 14.14 6.09
N LEU A 205 15.27 12.83 6.27
CA LEU A 205 16.03 12.12 7.29
C LEU A 205 17.41 11.80 6.73
N THR A 206 18.47 12.25 7.40
CA THR A 206 19.85 12.05 6.96
C THR A 206 20.66 11.40 8.07
N THR A 207 21.47 10.40 7.68
CA THR A 207 22.55 9.82 8.46
C THR A 207 23.87 10.00 7.73
N HIS A 208 24.99 9.50 8.27
CA HIS A 208 26.26 9.45 7.51
C HIS A 208 26.18 8.53 6.28
N GLU A 209 25.29 7.53 6.30
CA GLU A 209 25.17 6.50 5.27
C GLU A 209 24.05 6.76 4.28
N SER A 210 22.99 7.45 4.71
CA SER A 210 21.72 7.40 4.00
C SER A 210 20.95 8.72 4.05
N LYS A 211 20.19 8.97 2.98
CA LYS A 211 19.23 10.07 2.88
C LYS A 211 17.86 9.51 2.49
N ILE A 212 16.90 9.65 3.38
CA ILE A 212 15.53 9.15 3.19
C ILE A 212 14.56 10.33 3.16
N LEU A 213 13.80 10.46 2.08
CA LEU A 213 12.69 11.40 2.03
C LEU A 213 11.45 10.76 2.63
N ILE A 214 10.80 11.44 3.56
CA ILE A 214 9.58 10.97 4.23
C ILE A 214 8.44 11.86 3.78
N ASP A 215 7.47 11.27 3.08
CA ASP A 215 6.43 11.92 2.31
C ASP A 215 6.96 12.91 1.26
N CYS A 216 6.12 13.25 0.29
CA CYS A 216 6.44 14.19 -0.77
C CYS A 216 5.13 14.79 -1.32
N GLY A 217 4.48 15.60 -0.51
CA GLY A 217 3.15 16.09 -0.75
C GLY A 217 3.08 17.43 -1.46
N ILE A 218 1.86 17.86 -1.75
CA ILE A 218 1.53 19.21 -2.22
C ILE A 218 0.55 19.87 -1.24
N ASN A 219 0.46 21.20 -1.30
CA ASN A 219 -0.64 21.94 -0.68
C ASN A 219 -1.62 22.38 -1.78
N PRO A 220 -2.74 21.65 -1.98
CA PRO A 220 -3.71 21.99 -3.03
C PRO A 220 -4.38 23.34 -2.83
N GLY A 221 -4.48 23.81 -1.59
CA GLY A 221 -5.09 25.08 -1.21
C GLY A 221 -4.16 26.29 -1.29
N ALA A 222 -2.88 26.09 -1.65
CA ALA A 222 -1.91 27.17 -1.70
C ALA A 222 -2.21 28.19 -2.80
N LYS A 223 -2.08 29.48 -2.45
CA LYS A 223 -2.31 30.59 -3.38
C LYS A 223 -1.11 30.88 -4.28
N ASN A 224 0.06 30.41 -3.92
CA ASN A 224 1.29 30.62 -4.69
C ASN A 224 2.12 29.32 -4.78
N PRO A 225 2.96 29.16 -5.83
CA PRO A 225 3.75 27.96 -6.03
C PRO A 225 4.76 27.64 -4.90
N ILE A 226 5.27 28.67 -4.21
CA ILE A 226 6.25 28.49 -3.13
C ILE A 226 5.62 27.76 -1.93
N GLU A 227 4.35 28.00 -1.68
CA GLU A 227 3.56 27.36 -0.62
C GLU A 227 2.94 26.03 -1.08
N ALA A 228 2.84 25.83 -2.41
CA ALA A 228 2.22 24.63 -2.98
C ALA A 228 3.12 23.40 -2.88
N TYR A 229 4.44 23.55 -2.90
CA TYR A 229 5.39 22.46 -3.07
C TYR A 229 6.39 22.36 -1.93
N PRO A 230 6.95 21.17 -1.66
CA PRO A 230 8.00 21.03 -0.65
C PRO A 230 9.27 21.77 -1.08
N ARG A 231 10.03 22.25 -0.10
CA ARG A 231 11.26 23.04 -0.30
C ARG A 231 12.47 22.15 -0.57
N LEU A 232 12.40 21.38 -1.65
CA LEU A 232 13.50 20.49 -2.11
C LEU A 232 14.73 21.28 -2.61
N ASP A 233 14.61 22.57 -2.73
CA ASP A 233 15.71 23.50 -3.04
C ASP A 233 16.59 23.84 -1.80
N TRP A 234 16.15 23.55 -0.58
CA TRP A 234 16.90 23.84 0.64
C TRP A 234 18.04 22.85 0.94
N PRO A 235 17.83 21.51 0.81
CA PRO A 235 18.93 20.60 0.99
C PRO A 235 19.98 20.81 -0.11
N ASN A 236 21.25 20.90 0.27
CA ASN A 236 22.34 20.90 -0.70
C ASN A 236 22.64 19.46 -1.15
N MET A 237 21.74 18.89 -1.93
CA MET A 237 21.83 17.51 -2.43
C MET A 237 21.26 17.40 -3.84
N THR A 238 21.65 16.35 -4.55
CA THR A 238 21.03 15.91 -5.79
C THR A 238 20.06 14.76 -5.56
N LEU A 239 19.10 14.53 -6.47
CA LEU A 239 18.14 13.43 -6.35
C LEU A 239 18.81 12.04 -6.40
N ASP A 240 20.00 11.92 -6.98
CA ASP A 240 20.77 10.67 -7.02
C ASP A 240 21.37 10.30 -5.64
N GLU A 241 21.39 11.24 -4.69
CA GLU A 241 21.84 10.99 -3.32
C GLU A 241 20.70 10.46 -2.41
N LEU A 242 19.44 10.48 -2.87
CA LEU A 242 18.34 9.89 -2.12
C LEU A 242 18.33 8.37 -2.27
N ASP A 243 18.48 7.67 -1.16
CA ASP A 243 18.41 6.20 -1.12
C ASP A 243 16.97 5.70 -1.27
N ALA A 244 16.01 6.38 -0.65
CA ALA A 244 14.62 5.99 -0.72
C ALA A 244 13.66 7.16 -0.44
N VAL A 245 12.41 6.98 -0.87
CA VAL A 245 11.24 7.75 -0.42
C VAL A 245 10.31 6.83 0.36
N VAL A 246 9.85 7.26 1.53
CA VAL A 246 8.91 6.52 2.37
C VAL A 246 7.60 7.30 2.43
N ILE A 247 6.50 6.66 2.06
CA ILE A 247 5.17 7.27 2.02
C ILE A 247 4.32 6.71 3.15
N SER A 248 3.80 7.61 3.99
CA SER A 248 2.92 7.28 5.10
C SER A 248 1.53 6.86 4.64
N HIS A 249 0.93 7.57 3.71
CA HIS A 249 -0.40 7.27 3.16
C HIS A 249 -0.65 7.98 1.82
N ALA A 250 -1.81 7.73 1.20
CA ALA A 250 -2.05 8.06 -0.21
C ALA A 250 -2.52 9.49 -0.50
N HIS A 251 -2.89 10.32 0.48
CA HIS A 251 -3.39 11.67 0.23
C HIS A 251 -2.39 12.55 -0.52
N LEU A 252 -2.89 13.54 -1.30
CA LEU A 252 -2.05 14.40 -2.14
C LEU A 252 -1.09 15.28 -1.35
N ASP A 253 -1.46 15.68 -0.15
CA ASP A 253 -0.61 16.44 0.75
C ASP A 253 0.57 15.64 1.32
N HIS A 254 0.61 14.32 1.05
CA HIS A 254 1.71 13.40 1.36
C HIS A 254 2.36 12.77 0.11
N THR A 255 1.65 12.70 -1.03
CA THR A 255 2.14 12.02 -2.24
C THR A 255 2.12 12.86 -3.51
N GLY A 256 1.49 14.03 -3.47
CA GLY A 256 1.15 14.77 -4.69
C GLY A 256 2.34 15.32 -5.47
N PHE A 257 3.52 15.50 -4.85
CA PHE A 257 4.74 15.89 -5.54
C PHE A 257 5.60 14.69 -5.96
N LEU A 258 5.34 13.50 -5.44
CA LEU A 258 6.15 12.31 -5.70
C LEU A 258 6.38 12.02 -7.19
N PRO A 259 5.38 12.06 -8.11
CA PRO A 259 5.65 11.84 -9.52
C PRO A 259 6.57 12.90 -10.15
N ALA A 260 6.57 14.12 -9.61
CA ALA A 260 7.46 15.17 -10.08
C ALA A 260 8.94 14.87 -9.77
N LEU A 261 9.25 14.16 -8.66
CA LEU A 261 10.61 13.70 -8.41
C LEU A 261 11.12 12.82 -9.56
N PHE A 262 10.28 11.90 -10.06
CA PHE A 262 10.62 11.03 -11.18
C PHE A 262 10.77 11.80 -12.50
N LYS A 263 9.92 12.80 -12.73
CA LYS A 263 10.05 13.72 -13.86
C LYS A 263 11.40 14.47 -13.83
N TYR A 264 11.88 14.82 -12.64
CA TYR A 264 13.14 15.52 -12.44
C TYR A 264 14.34 14.59 -12.29
N GLY A 265 14.16 13.28 -12.46
CA GLY A 265 15.27 12.33 -12.61
C GLY A 265 15.53 11.41 -11.42
N TYR A 266 14.68 11.40 -10.38
CA TYR A 266 14.79 10.42 -9.31
C TYR A 266 14.64 9.00 -9.86
N LYS A 267 15.53 8.09 -9.42
CA LYS A 267 15.57 6.69 -9.87
C LYS A 267 15.55 5.69 -8.73
N GLY A 268 15.45 6.19 -7.49
CA GLY A 268 15.46 5.36 -6.29
C GLY A 268 14.10 4.69 -6.03
N THR A 269 14.01 4.03 -4.90
CA THR A 269 12.86 3.22 -4.49
C THR A 269 11.86 4.04 -3.68
N VAL A 270 10.59 3.74 -3.83
CA VAL A 270 9.49 4.21 -2.97
C VAL A 270 9.01 3.06 -2.11
N TYR A 271 8.88 3.28 -0.80
CA TYR A 271 8.25 2.34 0.13
C TYR A 271 6.93 2.89 0.62
N CYS A 272 5.89 2.08 0.57
CA CYS A 272 4.57 2.38 1.13
C CYS A 272 3.88 1.06 1.52
N THR A 273 2.69 1.13 2.12
CA THR A 273 1.91 -0.08 2.35
C THR A 273 1.28 -0.60 1.06
N GLU A 274 0.89 -1.88 1.06
CA GLU A 274 0.34 -2.53 -0.14
C GLU A 274 -0.87 -1.78 -0.72
N PRO A 275 -1.90 -1.38 0.06
CA PRO A 275 -3.04 -0.66 -0.51
C PRO A 275 -2.77 0.82 -0.80
N THR A 276 -1.72 1.40 -0.22
CA THR A 276 -1.32 2.79 -0.53
C THR A 276 -0.89 2.93 -1.99
N LEU A 277 -0.26 1.91 -2.59
CA LEU A 277 0.15 1.96 -3.99
C LEU A 277 -1.00 2.19 -4.98
N PRO A 278 -2.06 1.36 -5.04
CA PRO A 278 -3.18 1.62 -5.94
C PRO A 278 -3.96 2.89 -5.56
N MET A 279 -4.06 3.22 -4.29
CA MET A 279 -4.78 4.40 -3.84
C MET A 279 -4.08 5.70 -4.27
N MET A 280 -2.75 5.80 -4.08
CA MET A 280 -2.01 6.98 -4.55
C MET A 280 -1.99 7.07 -6.08
N ASN A 281 -1.95 5.93 -6.79
CA ASN A 281 -2.02 5.91 -8.25
C ASN A 281 -3.35 6.50 -8.74
N LEU A 282 -4.47 6.08 -8.14
CA LEU A 282 -5.80 6.61 -8.42
C LEU A 282 -5.85 8.13 -8.24
N ILE A 283 -5.41 8.62 -7.07
CA ILE A 283 -5.49 10.04 -6.70
C ILE A 283 -4.53 10.89 -7.54
N GLN A 284 -3.33 10.42 -7.83
CA GLN A 284 -2.36 11.13 -8.67
C GLN A 284 -2.83 11.27 -10.12
N LEU A 285 -3.47 10.23 -10.67
CA LEU A 285 -4.06 10.30 -12.02
C LEU A 285 -5.28 11.24 -12.07
N ASP A 286 -6.08 11.26 -11.02
CA ASP A 286 -7.19 12.20 -10.90
C ASP A 286 -6.70 13.66 -10.81
N ALA A 287 -5.64 13.91 -10.04
CA ALA A 287 -5.03 15.25 -9.94
C ALA A 287 -4.58 15.81 -11.32
N ILE A 288 -4.11 14.94 -12.23
CA ILE A 288 -3.79 15.33 -13.62
C ILE A 288 -5.08 15.78 -14.35
N LYS A 289 -6.16 15.01 -14.22
CA LYS A 289 -7.45 15.31 -14.87
C LYS A 289 -8.05 16.60 -14.34
N VAL A 290 -8.04 16.78 -13.01
CA VAL A 290 -8.55 18.00 -12.35
C VAL A 290 -7.74 19.24 -12.78
N ALA A 291 -6.42 19.16 -12.82
CA ALA A 291 -5.59 20.26 -13.30
C ALA A 291 -5.92 20.64 -14.75
N ALA A 292 -6.05 19.64 -15.63
CA ALA A 292 -6.43 19.85 -17.03
C ALA A 292 -7.83 20.47 -17.19
N ALA A 293 -8.82 19.97 -16.43
CA ALA A 293 -10.18 20.51 -16.43
C ALA A 293 -10.26 21.97 -15.94
N GLN A 294 -9.34 22.36 -15.05
CA GLN A 294 -9.20 23.74 -14.57
C GLN A 294 -8.35 24.62 -15.49
N GLY A 295 -7.94 24.13 -16.66
CA GLY A 295 -7.08 24.86 -17.61
C GLY A 295 -5.64 25.05 -17.12
N ARG A 296 -5.21 24.31 -16.07
CA ARG A 296 -3.84 24.34 -15.56
C ARG A 296 -2.98 23.27 -16.22
N VAL A 297 -1.71 23.56 -16.40
CA VAL A 297 -0.74 22.56 -16.84
C VAL A 297 -0.44 21.60 -15.69
N PRO A 298 -0.68 20.29 -15.84
CA PRO A 298 -0.32 19.32 -14.81
C PRO A 298 1.19 19.34 -14.50
N MET A 299 1.54 19.23 -13.25
CA MET A 299 2.92 19.27 -12.77
C MET A 299 3.73 18.08 -13.31
N TYR A 300 3.09 16.93 -13.47
CA TYR A 300 3.64 15.67 -13.96
C TYR A 300 2.65 15.02 -14.93
N SER A 301 3.09 14.00 -15.61
CA SER A 301 2.31 13.22 -16.58
C SER A 301 1.98 11.82 -16.05
N GLU A 302 1.07 11.12 -16.72
CA GLU A 302 0.79 9.69 -16.45
C GLU A 302 2.04 8.81 -16.55
N ARG A 303 3.01 9.19 -17.41
CA ARG A 303 4.29 8.48 -17.52
C ARG A 303 5.05 8.54 -16.21
N ASP A 304 5.05 9.69 -15.54
CA ASP A 304 5.76 9.89 -14.28
C ASP A 304 5.08 9.09 -13.16
N VAL A 305 3.74 9.05 -13.11
CA VAL A 305 2.96 8.20 -12.20
C VAL A 305 3.27 6.71 -12.44
N LYS A 306 3.41 6.28 -13.71
CA LYS A 306 3.83 4.91 -14.04
C LYS A 306 5.25 4.60 -13.56
N GLN A 307 6.18 5.56 -13.53
CA GLN A 307 7.51 5.35 -12.97
C GLN A 307 7.46 5.17 -11.44
N VAL A 308 6.69 5.98 -10.73
CA VAL A 308 6.43 5.78 -9.29
C VAL A 308 6.00 4.33 -9.03
N MET A 309 4.97 3.86 -9.74
CA MET A 309 4.44 2.52 -9.57
C MET A 309 5.49 1.42 -9.79
N LYS A 310 6.32 1.53 -10.84
CA LYS A 310 7.34 0.53 -11.17
C LYS A 310 8.43 0.41 -10.12
N GLN A 311 8.77 1.52 -9.47
CA GLN A 311 9.86 1.61 -8.48
C GLN A 311 9.34 1.57 -7.04
N THR A 312 8.05 1.36 -6.85
CA THR A 312 7.47 1.18 -5.51
C THR A 312 7.59 -0.28 -5.06
N ILE A 313 8.09 -0.46 -3.84
CA ILE A 313 8.13 -1.73 -3.12
C ILE A 313 7.11 -1.67 -1.99
N PRO A 314 5.94 -2.29 -2.16
CA PRO A 314 4.93 -2.31 -1.12
C PRO A 314 5.33 -3.23 0.03
N LEU A 315 5.01 -2.82 1.26
CA LEU A 315 5.31 -3.55 2.50
C LEU A 315 4.04 -3.75 3.33
N SER A 316 3.94 -4.88 4.00
CA SER A 316 2.86 -5.16 4.96
C SER A 316 3.18 -4.54 6.33
N TYR A 317 2.14 -4.23 7.13
CA TYR A 317 2.31 -3.80 8.51
C TYR A 317 3.15 -4.78 9.34
N GLY A 318 3.89 -4.27 10.32
CA GLY A 318 4.72 -5.04 11.25
C GLY A 318 5.95 -5.69 10.62
N THR A 319 6.20 -5.45 9.34
CA THR A 319 7.31 -6.06 8.61
C THR A 319 8.57 -5.22 8.75
N VAL A 320 9.55 -5.71 9.50
CA VAL A 320 10.88 -5.07 9.60
C VAL A 320 11.60 -5.21 8.26
N THR A 321 11.97 -4.09 7.64
CA THR A 321 12.56 -4.07 6.30
C THR A 321 13.78 -3.15 6.27
N ASP A 322 14.92 -3.65 5.80
CA ASP A 322 16.09 -2.82 5.52
C ASP A 322 15.78 -1.93 4.30
N ILE A 323 15.87 -0.62 4.42
CA ILE A 323 15.62 0.33 3.32
C ILE A 323 16.89 1.05 2.86
N SER A 324 17.94 0.97 3.66
CA SER A 324 19.29 1.45 3.39
C SER A 324 20.29 0.64 4.22
N PRO A 325 21.61 0.86 4.10
CA PRO A 325 22.60 0.09 4.86
C PRO A 325 22.48 0.20 6.38
N ASP A 326 21.95 1.30 6.87
CA ASP A 326 21.89 1.63 8.30
C ASP A 326 20.48 1.91 8.82
N ILE A 327 19.45 1.89 7.95
CA ILE A 327 18.07 2.18 8.37
C ILE A 327 17.14 1.00 8.03
N LYS A 328 16.36 0.61 9.03
CA LYS A 328 15.22 -0.31 8.88
C LYS A 328 13.93 0.43 9.11
N LEU A 329 12.91 0.06 8.34
CA LEU A 329 11.56 0.61 8.39
C LEU A 329 10.58 -0.44 8.87
N VAL A 330 9.64 -0.03 9.72
CA VAL A 330 8.44 -0.79 10.07
C VAL A 330 7.23 0.13 9.90
N PHE A 331 6.26 -0.29 9.11
CA PHE A 331 4.95 0.35 9.03
C PHE A 331 4.02 -0.22 10.10
N SER A 332 3.31 0.66 10.79
CA SER A 332 2.24 0.32 11.74
C SER A 332 0.96 1.03 11.35
N ASN A 333 -0.20 0.40 11.58
CA ASN A 333 -1.48 1.02 11.23
C ASN A 333 -1.65 2.40 11.87
N ALA A 334 -1.94 3.42 11.09
CA ALA A 334 -2.25 4.77 11.55
C ALA A 334 -3.77 5.04 11.69
N GLY A 335 -4.64 4.15 11.20
CA GLY A 335 -6.09 4.21 11.37
C GLY A 335 -6.81 5.33 10.61
N HIS A 336 -6.10 6.09 9.77
CA HIS A 336 -6.60 7.30 9.11
C HIS A 336 -7.36 7.00 7.81
N ILE A 337 -6.70 6.36 6.86
CA ILE A 337 -7.28 5.83 5.60
C ILE A 337 -6.72 4.44 5.30
N LEU A 338 -7.24 3.79 4.25
CA LEU A 338 -6.76 2.47 3.83
C LEU A 338 -5.24 2.49 3.60
N GLY A 339 -4.53 1.65 4.35
CA GLY A 339 -3.08 1.54 4.25
C GLY A 339 -2.28 2.65 4.91
N SER A 340 -2.92 3.63 5.57
CA SER A 340 -2.19 4.66 6.30
C SER A 340 -1.29 4.08 7.37
N ALA A 341 -0.07 4.58 7.47
CA ALA A 341 0.96 4.01 8.34
C ALA A 341 1.71 5.05 9.14
N SER A 342 1.92 4.74 10.41
CA SER A 342 3.02 5.32 11.18
C SER A 342 4.32 4.63 10.77
N CYS A 343 5.34 5.43 10.48
CA CYS A 343 6.64 4.98 9.99
C CYS A 343 7.63 4.92 11.16
N HIS A 344 8.08 3.72 11.53
CA HIS A 344 9.09 3.53 12.58
C HIS A 344 10.43 3.20 11.94
N PHE A 345 11.38 4.11 12.09
CA PHE A 345 12.75 4.00 11.57
C PHE A 345 13.68 3.55 12.69
N HIS A 346 14.33 2.41 12.50
CA HIS A 346 15.41 1.93 13.37
C HIS A 346 16.74 2.26 12.68
N ILE A 347 17.52 3.16 13.29
CA ILE A 347 18.73 3.74 12.72
C ILE A 347 19.96 3.17 13.41
N GLY A 348 20.94 2.81 12.61
CA GLY A 348 22.17 2.19 13.06
C GLY A 348 21.93 0.80 13.69
N ASN A 349 22.74 0.43 14.67
CA ASN A 349 22.59 -0.81 15.44
C ASN A 349 21.72 -0.60 16.70
N GLY A 350 20.60 0.14 16.57
CA GLY A 350 19.74 0.54 17.66
C GLY A 350 20.15 1.87 18.33
N ASN A 351 20.92 2.69 17.63
CA ASN A 351 21.41 3.96 18.14
C ASN A 351 20.30 4.99 18.28
N HIS A 352 19.35 5.01 17.33
CA HIS A 352 18.22 5.93 17.35
C HIS A 352 16.99 5.29 16.75
N ASN A 353 15.83 5.55 17.35
CA ASN A 353 14.52 5.13 16.84
C ASN A 353 13.65 6.36 16.67
N PHE A 354 13.26 6.62 15.44
CA PHE A 354 12.42 7.73 15.05
C PHE A 354 11.07 7.21 14.59
N VAL A 355 9.99 7.78 15.12
CA VAL A 355 8.61 7.50 14.70
C VAL A 355 8.00 8.75 14.12
N TYR A 356 7.49 8.63 12.89
CA TYR A 356 6.63 9.59 12.25
C TYR A 356 5.23 9.00 12.11
N THR A 357 4.22 9.67 12.64
CA THR A 357 2.85 9.13 12.67
C THR A 357 2.16 9.14 11.31
N GLY A 358 2.61 9.98 10.37
CA GLY A 358 1.74 10.42 9.29
C GLY A 358 0.49 11.06 9.88
N ASP A 359 -0.61 11.07 9.14
CA ASP A 359 -1.92 11.38 9.68
C ASP A 359 -2.47 10.16 10.41
N LEU A 360 -2.93 10.35 11.63
CA LEU A 360 -3.39 9.26 12.48
C LEU A 360 -4.83 9.44 12.96
N LYS A 361 -5.51 8.33 13.21
CA LYS A 361 -6.78 8.32 13.93
C LYS A 361 -6.65 7.44 15.17
N TYR A 362 -6.72 8.05 16.35
CA TYR A 362 -6.60 7.35 17.62
C TYR A 362 -7.81 6.45 17.91
N GLY A 363 -9.02 6.93 17.64
CA GLY A 363 -10.25 6.18 17.87
C GLY A 363 -10.55 5.17 16.74
N LYS A 364 -11.12 4.03 17.12
CA LYS A 364 -11.63 3.03 16.16
C LYS A 364 -12.79 3.61 15.34
N SER A 365 -12.88 3.24 14.06
CA SER A 365 -14.03 3.48 13.21
C SER A 365 -14.71 2.16 12.80
N MET A 366 -15.80 2.22 12.05
CA MET A 366 -16.36 0.99 11.46
C MET A 366 -15.43 0.42 10.39
N LEU A 367 -14.71 1.30 9.69
CA LEU A 367 -13.85 0.95 8.56
C LEU A 367 -12.46 0.50 8.98
N PHE A 368 -11.85 1.15 10.00
CA PHE A 368 -10.47 0.92 10.42
C PHE A 368 -10.33 0.70 11.93
N GLU A 369 -9.36 -0.13 12.30
CA GLU A 369 -8.87 -0.21 13.67
C GLU A 369 -8.19 1.11 14.09
N SER A 370 -8.12 1.35 15.40
CA SER A 370 -7.36 2.47 15.98
C SER A 370 -5.90 2.45 15.53
N ALA A 371 -5.26 3.61 15.48
CA ALA A 371 -3.82 3.69 15.26
C ALA A 371 -3.05 2.82 16.26
N SER A 372 -2.03 2.13 15.76
CA SER A 372 -1.10 1.37 16.59
C SER A 372 -0.12 2.31 17.27
N TRP A 373 0.02 2.18 18.60
CA TRP A 373 0.88 3.04 19.43
C TRP A 373 1.89 2.26 20.29
N ASN A 374 1.93 0.94 20.14
CA ASN A 374 2.85 0.09 20.87
C ASN A 374 4.18 -0.03 20.13
N PHE A 375 5.03 0.98 20.23
CA PHE A 375 6.38 0.97 19.70
C PHE A 375 7.36 0.48 20.77
N PRO A 376 8.23 -0.50 20.45
CA PRO A 376 9.12 -1.10 21.45
C PRO A 376 10.16 -0.10 22.01
N ARG A 377 10.56 0.90 21.19
CA ARG A 377 11.50 1.94 21.60
C ARG A 377 11.35 3.16 20.69
N VAL A 378 11.34 4.36 21.28
CA VAL A 378 11.22 5.64 20.57
C VAL A 378 12.11 6.68 21.25
N GLU A 379 13.10 7.21 20.54
CA GLU A 379 13.90 8.35 20.98
C GLU A 379 13.31 9.67 20.47
N THR A 380 12.75 9.66 19.26
CA THR A 380 12.10 10.85 18.66
C THR A 380 10.74 10.46 18.10
N LEU A 381 9.71 11.23 18.48
CA LEU A 381 8.37 11.13 17.94
C LEU A 381 8.01 12.42 17.22
N LEU A 382 7.62 12.29 15.95
CA LEU A 382 7.00 13.35 15.17
C LEU A 382 5.54 12.98 14.94
N ILE A 383 4.65 13.80 15.51
CA ILE A 383 3.20 13.55 15.51
C ILE A 383 2.47 14.71 14.86
N GLU A 384 1.44 14.39 14.07
CA GLU A 384 0.51 15.37 13.52
C GLU A 384 -0.31 16.05 14.64
N SER A 385 -0.82 17.23 14.36
CA SER A 385 -1.62 18.00 15.33
C SER A 385 -2.76 18.77 14.67
N THR A 386 -3.37 18.21 13.63
CA THR A 386 -4.46 18.82 12.84
C THR A 386 -5.64 19.21 13.74
N TYR A 387 -5.99 18.33 14.68
CA TYR A 387 -7.01 18.56 15.72
C TYR A 387 -6.37 18.63 17.10
N GLY A 388 -5.25 19.35 17.22
CA GLY A 388 -4.48 19.42 18.46
C GLY A 388 -4.83 20.56 19.39
N ALA A 389 -5.72 21.48 18.99
CA ALA A 389 -6.15 22.57 19.83
C ALA A 389 -7.16 22.12 20.89
N LYS A 390 -7.22 22.86 21.99
CA LYS A 390 -8.11 22.53 23.11
C LYS A 390 -9.58 22.56 22.71
N GLU A 391 -9.90 23.33 21.69
CA GLU A 391 -11.24 23.54 21.13
C GLU A 391 -11.64 22.45 20.13
N ASP A 392 -10.71 21.61 19.69
CA ASP A 392 -10.94 20.58 18.68
C ASP A 392 -11.59 19.29 19.24
N ILE A 393 -12.24 19.39 20.40
CA ILE A 393 -12.98 18.27 21.00
C ILE A 393 -14.22 18.01 20.17
N GLN A 394 -14.25 16.88 19.50
CA GLN A 394 -15.39 16.47 18.65
C GLN A 394 -16.49 15.81 19.49
N SER A 395 -17.75 15.94 19.04
CA SER A 395 -18.88 15.18 19.59
C SER A 395 -18.68 13.67 19.46
N SER A 396 -19.37 12.92 20.31
CA SER A 396 -19.34 11.45 20.21
C SER A 396 -19.87 10.99 18.85
N ARG A 397 -19.43 9.80 18.44
CA ARG A 397 -19.88 9.20 17.19
C ARG A 397 -21.41 9.01 17.19
N GLU A 398 -21.95 8.53 18.29
CA GLU A 398 -23.37 8.28 18.48
C GLU A 398 -24.20 9.54 18.33
N GLU A 399 -23.74 10.67 18.87
CA GLU A 399 -24.40 11.97 18.72
C GLU A 399 -24.41 12.41 17.25
N VAL A 400 -23.26 12.33 16.57
CA VAL A 400 -23.12 12.75 15.17
C VAL A 400 -23.98 11.86 14.26
N GLU A 401 -23.94 10.55 14.45
CA GLU A 401 -24.77 9.61 13.69
C GLU A 401 -26.27 9.86 13.93
N SER A 402 -26.68 10.09 15.17
CA SER A 402 -28.08 10.43 15.51
C SER A 402 -28.58 11.69 14.78
N ILE A 403 -27.77 12.75 14.78
CA ILE A 403 -28.07 14.01 14.07
C ILE A 403 -28.16 13.74 12.57
N PHE A 404 -27.23 13.00 12.00
CA PHE A 404 -27.19 12.65 10.58
C PHE A 404 -28.47 11.88 10.18
N ILE A 405 -28.79 10.78 10.88
CA ILE A 405 -29.96 9.94 10.60
C ILE A 405 -31.26 10.74 10.71
N LYS A 406 -31.38 11.59 11.73
CA LYS A 406 -32.56 12.46 11.91
C LYS A 406 -32.73 13.40 10.72
N SER A 407 -31.67 14.10 10.32
CA SER A 407 -31.71 15.10 9.25
C SER A 407 -32.00 14.47 7.89
N VAL A 408 -31.38 13.32 7.61
CA VAL A 408 -31.63 12.57 6.38
C VAL A 408 -33.08 12.07 6.33
N ASN A 409 -33.57 11.45 7.41
CA ASN A 409 -34.95 10.96 7.50
C ASN A 409 -35.99 12.09 7.30
N GLU A 410 -35.75 13.25 7.90
CA GLU A 410 -36.63 14.41 7.73
C GLU A 410 -36.72 14.83 6.26
N THR A 411 -35.58 14.91 5.57
CA THR A 411 -35.53 15.28 4.14
C THR A 411 -36.21 14.22 3.28
N LEU A 412 -35.90 12.94 3.46
CA LEU A 412 -36.45 11.85 2.65
C LEU A 412 -37.97 11.71 2.82
N ARG A 413 -38.48 11.82 4.07
CA ARG A 413 -39.94 11.75 4.36
C ARG A 413 -40.72 12.88 3.70
N ASN A 414 -40.07 14.03 3.50
CA ASN A 414 -40.67 15.17 2.78
C ASN A 414 -40.51 15.05 1.25
N GLY A 415 -40.07 13.90 0.74
CA GLY A 415 -39.83 13.66 -0.69
C GLY A 415 -38.59 14.35 -1.26
N GLY A 416 -37.72 14.86 -0.38
CA GLY A 416 -36.51 15.59 -0.75
C GLY A 416 -35.33 14.66 -1.07
N LYS A 417 -34.24 15.26 -1.54
CA LYS A 417 -32.99 14.61 -1.86
C LYS A 417 -31.87 15.12 -0.94
N VAL A 418 -30.96 14.24 -0.57
CA VAL A 418 -29.81 14.56 0.28
C VAL A 418 -28.55 14.49 -0.57
N LEU A 419 -27.89 15.62 -0.83
CA LEU A 419 -26.60 15.68 -1.49
C LEU A 419 -25.49 15.74 -0.43
N ILE A 420 -24.52 14.83 -0.53
CA ILE A 420 -23.41 14.68 0.40
C ILE A 420 -22.09 14.84 -0.37
N PRO A 421 -21.49 16.02 -0.36
CA PRO A 421 -20.12 16.21 -0.83
C PRO A 421 -19.15 15.46 0.08
N ILE A 422 -18.34 14.56 -0.49
CA ILE A 422 -17.53 13.67 0.35
C ILE A 422 -16.18 13.32 -0.32
N PRO A 423 -15.07 13.25 0.44
CA PRO A 423 -13.83 12.69 -0.06
C PRO A 423 -14.00 11.23 -0.48
N ALA A 424 -13.46 10.87 -1.65
CA ALA A 424 -13.62 9.53 -2.21
C ALA A 424 -13.01 8.41 -1.36
N VAL A 425 -11.95 8.73 -0.60
CA VAL A 425 -11.13 7.74 0.12
C VAL A 425 -11.40 7.80 1.61
N GLY A 426 -11.78 6.67 2.19
CA GLY A 426 -12.00 6.45 3.62
C GLY A 426 -13.34 7.01 4.10
N ARG A 427 -13.61 8.31 3.94
CA ARG A 427 -14.85 8.94 4.43
C ARG A 427 -16.09 8.43 3.71
N ALA A 428 -16.02 8.26 2.38
CA ALA A 428 -17.15 7.73 1.61
C ALA A 428 -17.49 6.30 2.05
N GLN A 429 -16.50 5.43 2.21
CA GLN A 429 -16.70 4.04 2.63
C GLN A 429 -17.23 3.94 4.07
N GLU A 430 -16.74 4.78 4.98
CA GLU A 430 -17.27 4.85 6.34
C GLU A 430 -18.76 5.23 6.35
N LEU A 431 -19.13 6.23 5.55
CA LEU A 431 -20.51 6.68 5.44
C LEU A 431 -21.41 5.65 4.75
N MET A 432 -20.92 4.93 3.74
CA MET A 432 -21.63 3.81 3.13
C MET A 432 -22.00 2.75 4.18
N MET A 433 -21.07 2.39 5.07
CA MET A 433 -21.33 1.44 6.15
C MET A 433 -22.38 1.95 7.14
N VAL A 434 -22.34 3.23 7.50
CA VAL A 434 -23.34 3.86 8.39
C VAL A 434 -24.71 3.79 7.74
N ILE A 435 -24.83 4.19 6.47
CA ILE A 435 -26.10 4.19 5.74
C ILE A 435 -26.66 2.76 5.64
N ASP A 436 -25.85 1.79 5.20
CA ASP A 436 -26.25 0.38 5.08
C ASP A 436 -26.75 -0.17 6.41
N GLN A 437 -26.00 0.06 7.49
CA GLN A 437 -26.37 -0.43 8.82
C GLN A 437 -27.70 0.14 9.28
N TYR A 438 -27.90 1.46 9.19
CA TYR A 438 -29.12 2.10 9.71
C TYR A 438 -30.35 1.85 8.83
N MET A 439 -30.18 1.64 7.51
CA MET A 439 -31.27 1.18 6.62
C MET A 439 -31.68 -0.25 6.96
N LYS A 440 -30.74 -1.18 7.09
CA LYS A 440 -31.01 -2.57 7.50
C LYS A 440 -31.67 -2.68 8.88
N GLN A 441 -31.39 -1.75 9.78
CA GLN A 441 -32.02 -1.67 11.11
C GLN A 441 -33.39 -0.96 11.10
N GLY A 442 -33.84 -0.42 9.97
CA GLY A 442 -35.10 0.34 9.86
C GLY A 442 -35.07 1.69 10.57
N GLN A 443 -33.89 2.18 10.97
CA GLN A 443 -33.73 3.48 11.64
C GLN A 443 -33.51 4.63 10.62
N LEU A 444 -32.97 4.32 9.46
CA LEU A 444 -32.91 5.20 8.30
C LEU A 444 -33.94 4.70 7.27
N MET A 445 -34.73 5.63 6.73
CA MET A 445 -35.69 5.34 5.65
C MET A 445 -34.94 4.75 4.45
N GLU A 446 -35.41 3.61 3.96
CA GLU A 446 -34.88 3.00 2.74
C GLU A 446 -35.09 3.94 1.55
N ALA A 447 -34.01 4.24 0.84
CA ALA A 447 -33.98 5.07 -0.34
C ALA A 447 -32.75 4.71 -1.19
N PRO A 448 -32.80 4.89 -2.51
CA PRO A 448 -31.62 4.69 -3.36
C PRO A 448 -30.48 5.63 -2.96
N VAL A 449 -29.27 5.09 -2.90
CA VAL A 449 -28.05 5.83 -2.62
C VAL A 449 -27.16 5.82 -3.86
N PHE A 450 -27.03 6.96 -4.48
CA PHE A 450 -26.20 7.13 -5.68
C PHE A 450 -24.79 7.55 -5.29
N THR A 451 -23.79 6.89 -5.86
CA THR A 451 -22.38 7.25 -5.67
C THR A 451 -21.77 7.72 -6.98
N GLU A 452 -21.00 8.81 -6.97
CA GLU A 452 -20.37 9.35 -8.17
C GLU A 452 -18.92 9.79 -7.95
N GLY A 453 -18.16 9.83 -9.04
CA GLY A 453 -16.74 10.15 -9.05
C GLY A 453 -15.87 8.95 -8.69
N MET A 454 -14.78 9.20 -7.96
CA MET A 454 -13.84 8.14 -7.59
C MET A 454 -14.33 7.18 -6.48
N ILE A 455 -15.53 7.37 -5.93
CA ILE A 455 -16.02 6.59 -4.79
C ILE A 455 -16.04 5.09 -5.12
N SER A 456 -16.59 4.71 -6.27
CA SER A 456 -16.69 3.31 -6.68
C SER A 456 -15.32 2.65 -6.84
N GLU A 457 -14.38 3.32 -7.50
CA GLU A 457 -13.02 2.80 -7.70
C GLU A 457 -12.25 2.70 -6.37
N ALA A 458 -12.35 3.72 -5.51
CA ALA A 458 -11.77 3.68 -4.18
C ALA A 458 -12.36 2.55 -3.34
N THR A 459 -13.68 2.30 -3.43
CA THR A 459 -14.36 1.20 -2.74
C THR A 459 -13.84 -0.15 -3.23
N ALA A 460 -13.70 -0.36 -4.55
CA ALA A 460 -13.12 -1.58 -5.11
C ALA A 460 -11.68 -1.84 -4.63
N ILE A 461 -10.90 -0.77 -4.41
CA ILE A 461 -9.57 -0.91 -3.79
C ILE A 461 -9.70 -1.32 -2.31
N HIS A 462 -10.64 -0.75 -1.53
CA HIS A 462 -10.86 -1.18 -0.14
C HIS A 462 -11.24 -2.67 -0.05
N GLU A 463 -12.14 -3.14 -0.91
CA GLU A 463 -12.53 -4.54 -0.98
C GLU A 463 -11.38 -5.48 -1.34
N SER A 464 -10.39 -4.98 -2.09
CA SER A 464 -9.21 -5.77 -2.50
C SER A 464 -8.19 -6.00 -1.40
N TYR A 465 -8.28 -5.28 -0.27
CA TYR A 465 -7.35 -5.34 0.86
C TYR A 465 -8.08 -5.45 2.21
N PRO A 466 -8.93 -6.47 2.41
CA PRO A 466 -9.73 -6.61 3.63
C PRO A 466 -8.88 -6.77 4.89
N GLU A 467 -7.63 -7.25 4.77
CA GLU A 467 -6.68 -7.39 5.88
C GLU A 467 -6.25 -6.05 6.50
N TYR A 468 -6.45 -4.92 5.82
CA TYR A 468 -6.19 -3.57 6.31
C TYR A 468 -7.41 -2.89 6.92
N LEU A 469 -8.58 -3.55 6.89
CA LEU A 469 -9.84 -3.06 7.44
C LEU A 469 -10.02 -3.48 8.90
N ALA A 470 -11.00 -2.87 9.57
CA ALA A 470 -11.38 -3.25 10.93
C ALA A 470 -11.73 -4.74 11.03
N ARG A 471 -11.43 -5.35 12.18
CA ARG A 471 -11.55 -6.81 12.38
C ARG A 471 -12.94 -7.34 12.04
N GLU A 472 -13.97 -6.65 12.51
CA GLU A 472 -15.36 -7.08 12.29
C GLU A 472 -15.75 -7.00 10.82
N LEU A 473 -15.35 -5.93 10.13
CA LEU A 473 -15.59 -5.77 8.70
C LEU A 473 -14.81 -6.80 7.89
N ARG A 474 -13.54 -7.01 8.23
CA ARG A 474 -12.71 -8.04 7.60
C ARG A 474 -13.32 -9.43 7.72
N GLN A 475 -13.85 -9.78 8.91
CA GLN A 475 -14.51 -11.06 9.12
C GLN A 475 -15.77 -11.19 8.27
N LYS A 476 -16.61 -10.15 8.21
CA LYS A 476 -17.79 -10.14 7.34
C LYS A 476 -17.41 -10.40 5.88
N ILE A 477 -16.44 -9.67 5.34
CA ILE A 477 -16.02 -9.81 3.95
C ILE A 477 -15.38 -11.18 3.68
N LEU A 478 -14.51 -11.68 4.58
CA LEU A 478 -13.73 -12.90 4.33
C LEU A 478 -14.47 -14.19 4.71
N GLU A 479 -15.35 -14.19 5.71
CA GLU A 479 -15.90 -15.41 6.30
C GLU A 479 -17.40 -15.59 6.01
N THR A 480 -18.17 -14.50 5.89
CA THR A 480 -19.64 -14.58 5.75
C THR A 480 -20.16 -14.10 4.40
N ASP A 481 -19.30 -13.54 3.56
CA ASP A 481 -19.66 -12.92 2.28
C ASP A 481 -20.69 -11.77 2.41
N ASP A 482 -20.81 -11.19 3.64
CA ASP A 482 -21.64 -10.02 3.94
C ASP A 482 -20.81 -8.75 3.74
N ASN A 483 -20.80 -8.26 2.50
CA ASN A 483 -20.04 -7.07 2.12
C ASN A 483 -20.94 -5.83 2.16
N PRO A 484 -20.78 -4.90 3.12
CA PRO A 484 -21.64 -3.71 3.23
C PRO A 484 -21.49 -2.75 2.05
N PHE A 485 -20.42 -2.87 1.26
CA PHE A 485 -20.21 -2.05 0.06
C PHE A 485 -20.98 -2.57 -1.16
N ASP A 486 -21.41 -3.84 -1.13
CA ASP A 486 -22.19 -4.49 -2.19
C ASP A 486 -23.67 -4.58 -1.86
N SER A 487 -24.15 -3.65 -1.03
CA SER A 487 -25.55 -3.56 -0.63
C SER A 487 -26.43 -3.08 -1.79
N GLU A 488 -27.66 -3.61 -1.86
CA GLU A 488 -28.66 -3.26 -2.87
C GLU A 488 -29.08 -1.78 -2.87
N TYR A 489 -28.78 -1.06 -1.78
CA TYR A 489 -29.08 0.37 -1.70
C TYR A 489 -28.16 1.24 -2.57
N PHE A 490 -26.97 0.75 -2.96
CA PHE A 490 -25.97 1.54 -3.66
C PHE A 490 -25.99 1.37 -5.17
N THR A 491 -26.13 2.49 -5.88
CA THR A 491 -26.02 2.55 -7.33
C THR A 491 -24.88 3.50 -7.74
N ASN A 492 -23.94 3.03 -8.55
CA ASN A 492 -22.86 3.87 -9.05
C ASN A 492 -23.26 4.59 -10.34
N ILE A 493 -23.05 5.90 -10.41
CA ILE A 493 -23.22 6.71 -11.61
C ILE A 493 -21.92 6.67 -12.41
N GLU A 494 -21.90 5.89 -13.49
CA GLU A 494 -20.68 5.70 -14.29
C GLU A 494 -20.47 6.80 -15.36
N HIS A 495 -21.55 7.38 -15.85
CA HIS A 495 -21.53 8.36 -16.94
C HIS A 495 -22.30 9.62 -16.60
N SER A 496 -21.84 10.75 -17.12
CA SER A 496 -22.46 12.06 -16.89
C SER A 496 -23.94 12.12 -17.31
N ASP A 497 -24.32 11.35 -18.30
CA ASP A 497 -25.72 11.30 -18.81
C ASP A 497 -26.67 10.64 -17.79
N ALA A 498 -26.15 9.76 -16.93
CA ALA A 498 -26.92 9.12 -15.86
C ALA A 498 -27.14 10.03 -14.63
N ARG A 499 -26.54 11.23 -14.59
CA ARG A 499 -26.73 12.20 -13.48
C ARG A 499 -28.16 12.70 -13.36
N GLU A 500 -28.95 12.62 -14.41
CA GLU A 500 -30.35 13.00 -14.33
C GLU A 500 -31.20 11.95 -13.59
N GLU A 501 -30.76 10.71 -13.50
CA GLU A 501 -31.52 9.61 -12.86
C GLU A 501 -31.81 9.90 -11.39
N PRO A 502 -30.83 10.21 -10.51
CA PRO A 502 -31.09 10.57 -9.13
C PRO A 502 -31.99 11.81 -8.96
N LEU A 503 -32.05 12.67 -9.98
CA LEU A 503 -32.81 13.91 -9.94
C LEU A 503 -34.29 13.73 -10.35
N ARG A 504 -34.59 12.72 -11.17
CA ARG A 504 -35.95 12.48 -11.69
C ARG A 504 -36.84 11.71 -10.73
N GLU A 505 -36.29 10.74 -10.01
CA GLU A 505 -37.05 9.85 -9.16
C GLU A 505 -37.14 10.35 -7.72
N GLY A 506 -38.08 9.84 -6.92
CA GLY A 506 -38.43 10.21 -5.55
C GLY A 506 -37.29 10.60 -4.60
N PRO A 507 -37.44 10.38 -3.29
CA PRO A 507 -36.40 10.70 -2.33
C PRO A 507 -35.15 9.84 -2.55
N SER A 508 -33.96 10.43 -2.47
CA SER A 508 -32.69 9.73 -2.67
C SER A 508 -31.55 10.38 -1.89
N ILE A 509 -30.47 9.61 -1.71
CA ILE A 509 -29.20 10.10 -1.17
C ILE A 509 -28.17 10.11 -2.30
N ILE A 510 -27.42 11.19 -2.46
CA ILE A 510 -26.40 11.34 -3.50
C ILE A 510 -25.07 11.64 -2.82
N MET A 511 -24.12 10.73 -2.94
CA MET A 511 -22.74 10.89 -2.44
C MET A 511 -21.83 11.19 -3.63
N ALA A 512 -21.24 12.36 -3.66
CA ALA A 512 -20.40 12.76 -4.80
C ALA A 512 -19.08 13.42 -4.36
N THR A 513 -18.04 13.25 -5.15
CA THR A 513 -16.77 13.95 -4.99
C THR A 513 -16.81 15.32 -5.70
N SER A 514 -16.11 16.39 -5.26
CA SER A 514 -15.17 16.38 -4.12
C SER A 514 -15.84 16.90 -2.85
N GLY A 515 -15.37 16.41 -1.70
CA GLY A 515 -15.81 16.91 -0.39
C GLY A 515 -15.47 18.38 -0.11
N MET A 516 -14.66 19.01 -0.94
CA MET A 516 -14.27 20.42 -0.81
C MET A 516 -15.11 21.36 -1.69
N LEU A 517 -16.10 20.83 -2.41
CA LEU A 517 -16.95 21.56 -3.38
C LEU A 517 -16.16 22.25 -4.51
N GLU A 518 -14.92 21.83 -4.73
CA GLU A 518 -14.08 22.33 -5.82
C GLU A 518 -13.63 21.16 -6.71
N GLY A 519 -14.01 21.19 -7.98
CA GLY A 519 -13.76 20.08 -8.91
C GLY A 519 -14.64 18.85 -8.64
N GLY A 520 -14.64 17.89 -9.56
CA GLY A 520 -15.46 16.70 -9.46
C GLY A 520 -16.92 16.90 -9.84
N PRO A 521 -17.78 15.87 -9.61
CA PRO A 521 -19.18 15.88 -10.02
C PRO A 521 -20.13 16.70 -9.14
N VAL A 522 -19.72 17.12 -7.95
CA VAL A 522 -20.57 17.94 -7.03
C VAL A 522 -20.89 19.28 -7.58
#